data_c96edbfda9ca87855d3e03bd4cd29bcc
#
_entry.id   c96edbfda9ca87855d3e03bd4cd29bcc
#
_cell.length_a   1.000
_cell.length_b   1.000
_cell.length_c   1.000
_cell.angle_alpha   90.00
_cell.angle_beta   90.00
_cell.angle_gamma   90.00
#
_symmetry.space_group_name_H-M   'P 1'
#
loop_
_entity.id
_entity.type
_entity.pdbx_description
1 polymer ?
#
loop_
_entity_poly.entity_id
_entity_poly.type
_entity_poly.pdbx_seq_one_letter_code
_entity_poly.pdbx_strand_id
1 'polypeptide(L)'
;MDNLIPVESLHFVGNGSVAMGCEGADIVQIFAPCYSMPGVMTLRMTESDLTVQSFRIRGSAGYMARISDGEKLIGEMTDYTHPTLPVLIRRVTLSRPLSFVLESPFHPVNTDGVYQSRAISRLFEIPDGTVVFSKSKTDKETYCQMLLSPNCSEKEGSIIFPAGESYLIFVGGDYGEHGTESFANCMSLSDAMLGADLDRVYADFQAYWRGIFHSVQVNRGALAQIPDAEELIEAVTVALMTQTSAQGGVIAGAFYHLAYGRDMYGVFRGYMALGLYEPARRMVEYMCGIYRQKGYMPNASGMGMSCSHRHENDSVEQTGYYLLELLEYTEATGDVGFLRDRMDYAVFLLEAQEKQLVRGMIPFNGDETYIAGGLFPRSGIDHGSMEATALYIGAATRFLDACEKYELMSREEISTHSALTEDSRARFVENFTDGDTVYINNPLRISDADTPACRHGVCHGCSRMTNLLRTPEGGYLCPSCYGKTSAPVFNERYSTDCAIWMSAFAGCSLLSVDRMKDALMRTVTQARDNHFGETNPGNTVGYEYGIILYTLASCLSPEDLPSYRDFLEAILDDRVTGSVWTEYYRNGKPSEASCPYRPWESAINLCGIIAYLNATHKGD
;
A
#
# COMPACT_ATOMS: atom_id res chain seq x y z
N MET A 1 -9.10 -5.56 -31.43
CA MET A 1 -8.37 -6.30 -30.37
C MET A 1 -7.35 -5.40 -29.67
N ASP A 2 -7.00 -4.27 -30.22
CA ASP A 2 -5.92 -3.39 -29.71
C ASP A 2 -6.23 -2.63 -28.40
N ASN A 3 -7.41 -2.79 -27.86
CA ASN A 3 -7.87 -2.05 -26.67
C ASN A 3 -7.98 -2.90 -25.38
N LEU A 4 -7.47 -4.12 -25.39
CA LEU A 4 -7.55 -5.06 -24.27
C LEU A 4 -6.15 -5.54 -23.88
N ILE A 5 -5.84 -5.49 -22.60
CA ILE A 5 -4.58 -5.93 -22.01
C ILE A 5 -4.86 -7.17 -21.18
N PRO A 6 -4.24 -8.32 -21.47
CA PRO A 6 -4.46 -9.55 -20.72
C PRO A 6 -4.19 -9.38 -19.23
N VAL A 7 -5.01 -10.01 -18.40
CA VAL A 7 -4.88 -10.06 -16.94
C VAL A 7 -4.92 -11.53 -16.52
N GLU A 8 -3.88 -12.01 -15.86
CA GLU A 8 -3.74 -13.42 -15.51
C GLU A 8 -4.28 -13.77 -14.11
N SER A 9 -4.46 -12.75 -13.25
CA SER A 9 -4.95 -12.94 -11.88
C SER A 9 -5.85 -11.78 -11.46
N LEU A 10 -5.81 -11.39 -10.18
CA LEU A 10 -6.61 -10.32 -9.63
C LEU A 10 -6.39 -8.98 -10.36
N HIS A 11 -7.47 -8.26 -10.61
CA HIS A 11 -7.49 -6.87 -11.05
C HIS A 11 -8.49 -6.06 -10.23
N PHE A 12 -8.14 -4.80 -9.91
CA PHE A 12 -9.05 -3.91 -9.21
C PHE A 12 -9.74 -2.93 -10.15
N VAL A 13 -11.06 -2.86 -10.01
CA VAL A 13 -11.92 -1.81 -10.58
C VAL A 13 -12.41 -0.94 -9.43
N GLY A 14 -12.12 0.35 -9.45
CA GLY A 14 -12.45 1.22 -8.31
C GLY A 14 -12.41 2.71 -8.66
N ASN A 15 -12.96 3.55 -7.76
CA ASN A 15 -13.00 5.00 -7.93
C ASN A 15 -12.71 5.77 -6.63
N GLY A 16 -12.20 5.08 -5.60
CA GLY A 16 -11.92 5.67 -4.29
C GLY A 16 -13.11 5.64 -3.30
N SER A 17 -14.34 5.52 -3.79
CA SER A 17 -15.52 5.33 -2.93
C SER A 17 -15.92 3.86 -2.82
N VAL A 18 -15.58 3.09 -3.81
CA VAL A 18 -15.79 1.64 -3.89
C VAL A 18 -14.70 1.02 -4.74
N ALA A 19 -14.30 -0.20 -4.41
CA ALA A 19 -13.42 -1.00 -5.25
C ALA A 19 -13.89 -2.45 -5.31
N MET A 20 -13.63 -3.10 -6.44
CA MET A 20 -13.98 -4.49 -6.71
C MET A 20 -12.74 -5.23 -7.21
N GLY A 21 -12.44 -6.37 -6.61
CA GLY A 21 -11.46 -7.32 -7.11
C GLY A 21 -12.12 -8.32 -8.05
N CYS A 22 -11.61 -8.39 -9.29
CA CYS A 22 -12.09 -9.30 -10.34
C CYS A 22 -11.01 -10.32 -10.67
N GLU A 23 -11.40 -11.58 -10.82
CA GLU A 23 -10.53 -12.68 -11.25
C GLU A 23 -11.33 -13.64 -12.14
N GLY A 24 -10.92 -13.82 -13.38
CA GLY A 24 -11.73 -14.55 -14.36
C GLY A 24 -13.10 -13.92 -14.56
N ALA A 25 -14.18 -14.69 -14.42
CA ALA A 25 -15.56 -14.20 -14.43
C ALA A 25 -16.06 -13.82 -13.03
N ASP A 26 -15.25 -14.00 -11.99
CA ASP A 26 -15.65 -13.86 -10.61
C ASP A 26 -15.44 -12.45 -10.07
N ILE A 27 -16.29 -12.05 -9.15
CA ILE A 27 -16.04 -10.95 -8.22
C ILE A 27 -15.56 -11.61 -6.92
N VAL A 28 -14.29 -11.42 -6.60
CA VAL A 28 -13.68 -12.09 -5.43
C VAL A 28 -13.74 -11.25 -4.16
N GLN A 29 -13.83 -9.92 -4.31
CA GLN A 29 -13.96 -8.97 -3.19
C GLN A 29 -14.68 -7.70 -3.64
N ILE A 30 -15.42 -7.08 -2.73
CA ILE A 30 -15.90 -5.70 -2.87
C ILE A 30 -15.53 -4.94 -1.60
N PHE A 31 -14.80 -3.85 -1.76
CA PHE A 31 -14.43 -2.91 -0.69
C PHE A 31 -15.51 -1.84 -0.61
N ALA A 32 -16.50 -2.08 0.24
CA ALA A 32 -17.67 -1.26 0.50
C ALA A 32 -18.50 -1.86 1.65
N PRO A 33 -19.42 -1.11 2.26
CA PRO A 33 -19.70 0.29 2.03
C PRO A 33 -18.59 1.24 2.52
N CYS A 34 -17.78 0.86 3.52
CA CYS A 34 -16.55 1.57 3.88
C CYS A 34 -15.38 1.04 3.05
N TYR A 35 -14.46 1.89 2.63
CA TYR A 35 -13.36 1.49 1.77
C TYR A 35 -12.42 0.44 2.39
N SER A 36 -12.28 0.41 3.71
CA SER A 36 -11.57 -0.65 4.44
C SER A 36 -12.39 -1.89 4.74
N MET A 37 -13.59 -2.02 4.17
CA MET A 37 -14.47 -3.16 4.42
C MET A 37 -14.54 -4.09 3.20
N PRO A 38 -13.73 -5.13 3.14
CA PRO A 38 -13.82 -6.14 2.09
C PRO A 38 -14.89 -7.16 2.39
N GLY A 39 -15.24 -7.95 1.39
CA GLY A 39 -16.03 -9.16 1.60
C GLY A 39 -17.51 -8.92 1.87
N VAL A 40 -18.07 -7.81 1.38
CA VAL A 40 -19.51 -7.62 1.41
C VAL A 40 -20.21 -8.70 0.60
N MET A 41 -19.67 -9.00 -0.57
CA MET A 41 -20.13 -10.11 -1.40
C MET A 41 -19.01 -10.64 -2.29
N THR A 42 -19.12 -11.91 -2.66
CA THR A 42 -18.45 -12.52 -3.79
C THR A 42 -19.47 -13.06 -4.75
N LEU A 43 -19.11 -13.14 -6.02
CA LEU A 43 -19.94 -13.72 -7.08
C LEU A 43 -19.05 -14.67 -7.88
N ARG A 44 -19.34 -15.97 -7.79
CA ARG A 44 -18.50 -17.01 -8.40
C ARG A 44 -19.26 -17.80 -9.44
N MET A 45 -18.70 -17.94 -10.61
CA MET A 45 -19.26 -18.77 -11.67
C MET A 45 -19.33 -20.23 -11.23
N THR A 46 -20.47 -20.89 -11.50
CA THR A 46 -20.68 -22.29 -11.07
C THR A 46 -20.11 -23.32 -12.04
N GLU A 47 -19.91 -22.94 -13.29
CA GLU A 47 -19.44 -23.82 -14.34
C GLU A 47 -17.90 -23.76 -14.44
N SER A 48 -17.22 -24.82 -13.98
CA SER A 48 -15.75 -24.90 -13.92
C SER A 48 -15.08 -25.40 -15.19
N ASP A 49 -15.85 -25.90 -16.13
CA ASP A 49 -15.38 -26.45 -17.41
C ASP A 49 -15.26 -25.40 -18.52
N LEU A 50 -15.69 -24.19 -18.25
CA LEU A 50 -15.58 -23.06 -19.16
C LEU A 50 -14.19 -22.40 -19.07
N THR A 51 -13.71 -21.93 -20.22
CA THR A 51 -12.48 -21.13 -20.29
C THR A 51 -12.82 -19.66 -20.18
N VAL A 52 -12.14 -18.96 -19.28
CA VAL A 52 -12.28 -17.51 -19.10
C VAL A 52 -10.97 -16.82 -19.44
N GLN A 53 -11.04 -15.83 -20.31
CA GLN A 53 -9.95 -14.91 -20.62
C GLN A 53 -10.28 -13.53 -20.05
N SER A 54 -9.35 -12.96 -19.32
CA SER A 54 -9.53 -11.70 -18.58
C SER A 54 -8.67 -10.60 -19.17
N PHE A 55 -9.20 -9.37 -19.15
CA PHE A 55 -8.54 -8.22 -19.73
C PHE A 55 -8.81 -6.95 -18.90
N ARG A 56 -7.80 -6.09 -18.80
CA ARG A 56 -7.99 -4.68 -18.48
C ARG A 56 -8.34 -3.92 -19.76
N ILE A 57 -9.30 -3.03 -19.68
CA ILE A 57 -9.67 -2.15 -20.80
C ILE A 57 -8.68 -0.97 -20.84
N ARG A 58 -7.90 -0.87 -21.91
CA ARG A 58 -6.89 0.19 -22.11
C ARG A 58 -7.51 1.57 -21.94
N GLY A 59 -6.76 2.48 -21.31
CA GLY A 59 -7.23 3.83 -21.02
C GLY A 59 -8.25 3.92 -19.90
N SER A 60 -8.40 2.86 -19.07
CA SER A 60 -9.28 2.87 -17.90
C SER A 60 -8.92 1.76 -16.89
N ALA A 61 -9.58 1.77 -15.72
CA ALA A 61 -9.56 0.65 -14.78
C ALA A 61 -10.61 -0.43 -15.11
N GLY A 62 -11.32 -0.31 -16.22
CA GLY A 62 -12.36 -1.27 -16.59
C GLY A 62 -11.80 -2.66 -16.83
N TYR A 63 -12.59 -3.66 -16.51
CA TYR A 63 -12.26 -5.07 -16.62
C TYR A 63 -13.22 -5.76 -17.58
N MET A 64 -12.71 -6.74 -18.33
CA MET A 64 -13.53 -7.55 -19.23
C MET A 64 -13.17 -9.02 -19.07
N ALA A 65 -14.19 -9.88 -18.96
CA ALA A 65 -14.05 -11.32 -19.00
C ALA A 65 -14.75 -11.89 -20.24
N ARG A 66 -14.06 -12.73 -21.01
CA ARG A 66 -14.60 -13.50 -22.13
C ARG A 66 -14.72 -14.95 -21.74
N ILE A 67 -15.92 -15.50 -21.87
CA ILE A 67 -16.24 -16.86 -21.44
C ILE A 67 -16.48 -17.71 -22.68
N SER A 68 -15.78 -18.84 -22.78
CA SER A 68 -15.86 -19.78 -23.92
C SER A 68 -16.15 -21.19 -23.45
N ASP A 69 -16.90 -21.93 -24.27
CA ASP A 69 -17.13 -23.37 -24.19
C ASP A 69 -16.36 -24.02 -25.33
N GLY A 70 -15.20 -24.60 -25.01
CA GLY A 70 -14.20 -24.95 -26.00
C GLY A 70 -13.74 -23.72 -26.80
N GLU A 71 -13.87 -23.75 -28.12
CA GLU A 71 -13.51 -22.65 -29.01
C GLU A 71 -14.65 -21.63 -29.20
N LYS A 72 -15.84 -21.93 -28.69
CA LYS A 72 -17.03 -21.08 -28.91
C LYS A 72 -17.14 -20.03 -27.80
N LEU A 73 -17.04 -18.74 -28.18
CA LEU A 73 -17.40 -17.64 -27.28
C LEU A 73 -18.88 -17.72 -26.92
N ILE A 74 -19.18 -17.82 -25.62
CA ILE A 74 -20.55 -17.89 -25.10
C ILE A 74 -20.95 -16.62 -24.37
N GLY A 75 -20.01 -15.76 -23.96
CA GLY A 75 -20.36 -14.50 -23.34
C GLY A 75 -19.18 -13.59 -23.03
N GLU A 76 -19.55 -12.35 -22.74
CA GLU A 76 -18.64 -11.30 -22.29
C GLU A 76 -19.25 -10.59 -21.07
N MET A 77 -18.38 -10.25 -20.12
CA MET A 77 -18.72 -9.42 -18.96
C MET A 77 -17.81 -8.20 -18.92
N THR A 78 -18.39 -7.05 -18.62
CA THR A 78 -17.63 -5.79 -18.48
C THR A 78 -17.94 -5.16 -17.14
N ASP A 79 -16.88 -4.94 -16.35
CA ASP A 79 -16.93 -4.37 -15.01
C ASP A 79 -16.35 -2.95 -15.02
N TYR A 80 -17.07 -2.00 -14.45
CA TYR A 80 -16.66 -0.61 -14.31
C TYR A 80 -17.36 0.06 -13.13
N THR A 81 -16.95 1.27 -12.77
CA THR A 81 -17.58 2.07 -11.70
C THR A 81 -18.34 3.26 -12.28
N HIS A 82 -19.27 3.80 -11.50
CA HIS A 82 -19.62 5.21 -11.70
C HIS A 82 -18.35 6.08 -11.46
N PRO A 83 -18.15 7.19 -12.16
CA PRO A 83 -16.94 8.02 -11.98
C PRO A 83 -16.65 8.47 -10.56
N THR A 84 -17.69 8.81 -9.78
CA THR A 84 -17.55 9.46 -8.47
C THR A 84 -18.43 8.87 -7.36
N LEU A 85 -19.47 8.10 -7.70
CA LEU A 85 -20.38 7.51 -6.71
C LEU A 85 -19.92 6.11 -6.32
N PRO A 86 -20.27 5.61 -5.13
CA PRO A 86 -19.93 4.27 -4.67
C PRO A 86 -20.77 3.20 -5.37
N VAL A 87 -20.65 3.14 -6.68
CA VAL A 87 -21.45 2.26 -7.56
C VAL A 87 -20.51 1.47 -8.45
N LEU A 88 -20.66 0.13 -8.42
CA LEU A 88 -20.03 -0.81 -9.33
C LEU A 88 -21.06 -1.37 -10.30
N ILE A 89 -20.69 -1.56 -11.54
CA ILE A 89 -21.57 -2.04 -12.58
C ILE A 89 -20.89 -3.19 -13.30
N ARG A 90 -21.57 -4.33 -13.37
CA ARG A 90 -21.23 -5.47 -14.22
C ARG A 90 -22.25 -5.56 -15.33
N ARG A 91 -21.87 -5.39 -16.56
CA ARG A 91 -22.69 -5.69 -17.75
C ARG A 91 -22.36 -7.09 -18.23
N VAL A 92 -23.37 -7.82 -18.63
CA VAL A 92 -23.28 -9.23 -19.03
C VAL A 92 -23.99 -9.43 -20.34
N THR A 93 -23.32 -10.04 -21.33
CA THR A 93 -23.91 -10.46 -22.60
C THR A 93 -23.60 -11.94 -22.82
N LEU A 94 -24.64 -12.78 -22.87
CA LEU A 94 -24.50 -14.22 -22.96
C LEU A 94 -25.30 -14.80 -24.13
N SER A 95 -24.81 -15.88 -24.73
CA SER A 95 -25.54 -16.66 -25.73
C SER A 95 -26.40 -17.78 -25.11
N ARG A 96 -26.12 -18.15 -23.85
CA ARG A 96 -26.90 -19.07 -23.03
C ARG A 96 -26.87 -18.64 -21.56
N PRO A 97 -27.82 -19.10 -20.73
CA PRO A 97 -27.78 -18.77 -19.32
C PRO A 97 -26.53 -19.25 -18.62
N LEU A 98 -26.00 -18.45 -17.67
CA LEU A 98 -24.93 -18.82 -16.73
C LEU A 98 -25.37 -18.52 -15.29
N SER A 99 -24.94 -19.38 -14.37
CA SER A 99 -25.24 -19.28 -12.95
C SER A 99 -24.01 -18.88 -12.15
N PHE A 100 -24.21 -18.00 -11.17
CA PHE A 100 -23.19 -17.54 -10.25
C PHE A 100 -23.66 -17.68 -8.81
N VAL A 101 -22.86 -18.30 -7.96
CA VAL A 101 -23.15 -18.34 -6.51
C VAL A 101 -22.84 -16.99 -5.92
N LEU A 102 -23.83 -16.42 -5.24
CA LEU A 102 -23.71 -15.22 -4.44
C LEU A 102 -23.41 -15.62 -3.00
N GLU A 103 -22.27 -15.22 -2.51
CA GLU A 103 -21.91 -15.39 -1.11
C GLU A 103 -21.65 -14.02 -0.47
N SER A 104 -22.00 -13.92 0.81
CA SER A 104 -21.60 -12.80 1.68
C SER A 104 -20.59 -13.33 2.70
N PRO A 105 -19.36 -13.61 2.27
CA PRO A 105 -18.40 -14.23 3.15
C PRO A 105 -17.96 -13.24 4.21
N PHE A 106 -17.90 -13.74 5.45
CA PHE A 106 -17.12 -13.08 6.47
C PHE A 106 -15.64 -13.39 6.18
N HIS A 107 -14.93 -12.44 5.60
CA HIS A 107 -13.48 -12.53 5.52
C HIS A 107 -12.88 -11.88 6.76
N PRO A 108 -12.17 -12.64 7.61
CA PRO A 108 -11.23 -12.06 8.54
C PRO A 108 -10.11 -11.46 7.70
N VAL A 109 -10.04 -10.16 7.70
CA VAL A 109 -9.22 -9.41 6.75
C VAL A 109 -7.81 -9.21 7.21
N ASN A 110 -7.58 -9.35 8.48
CA ASN A 110 -6.25 -9.27 9.05
C ASN A 110 -6.19 -10.26 10.21
N THR A 111 -5.11 -11.01 10.26
CA THR A 111 -4.83 -11.98 11.33
C THR A 111 -4.64 -11.32 12.69
N ASP A 112 -4.44 -10.01 12.75
CA ASP A 112 -4.17 -9.26 13.98
C ASP A 112 -5.43 -8.92 14.80
N GLY A 113 -6.57 -9.44 14.43
CA GLY A 113 -7.78 -9.33 15.23
C GLY A 113 -8.59 -8.03 15.08
N VAL A 114 -8.05 -7.03 14.43
CA VAL A 114 -8.71 -5.72 14.27
C VAL A 114 -10.02 -5.81 13.52
N TYR A 115 -10.13 -6.75 12.60
CA TYR A 115 -11.32 -6.97 11.76
C TYR A 115 -12.20 -8.15 12.17
N GLN A 116 -11.83 -8.89 13.18
CA GLN A 116 -12.50 -10.14 13.57
C GLN A 116 -13.94 -9.96 14.06
N SER A 117 -14.36 -8.75 14.38
CA SER A 117 -15.68 -8.46 14.91
C SER A 117 -16.74 -8.17 13.86
N ARG A 118 -16.42 -8.28 12.57
CA ARG A 118 -17.39 -7.98 11.52
C ARG A 118 -18.38 -9.10 11.31
N ALA A 119 -19.66 -8.79 11.38
CA ALA A 119 -20.71 -9.61 10.85
C ALA A 119 -21.39 -8.87 9.71
N ILE A 120 -21.47 -9.50 8.55
CA ILE A 120 -22.27 -9.04 7.43
C ILE A 120 -23.52 -9.90 7.41
N SER A 121 -24.67 -9.26 7.39
CA SER A 121 -25.96 -9.94 7.38
C SER A 121 -26.77 -9.50 6.19
N ARG A 122 -27.41 -10.44 5.54
CA ARG A 122 -28.49 -10.15 4.59
C ARG A 122 -29.68 -9.65 5.38
N LEU A 123 -30.17 -8.44 5.12
CA LEU A 123 -31.25 -7.84 5.88
C LEU A 123 -32.62 -8.20 5.34
N PHE A 124 -32.82 -8.01 4.05
CA PHE A 124 -34.12 -8.32 3.40
C PHE A 124 -33.96 -8.37 1.88
N GLU A 125 -34.91 -8.96 1.23
CA GLU A 125 -35.09 -8.98 -0.20
C GLU A 125 -36.28 -8.11 -0.57
N ILE A 126 -36.13 -7.37 -1.67
CA ILE A 126 -37.22 -6.59 -2.24
C ILE A 126 -37.80 -7.37 -3.44
N PRO A 127 -39.12 -7.40 -3.66
CA PRO A 127 -39.74 -8.22 -4.70
C PRO A 127 -39.34 -7.90 -6.14
N ASP A 128 -38.69 -6.78 -6.41
CA ASP A 128 -38.20 -6.36 -7.72
C ASP A 128 -36.80 -6.88 -8.08
N GLY A 129 -36.28 -7.83 -7.30
CA GLY A 129 -34.93 -8.40 -7.51
C GLY A 129 -33.81 -7.65 -6.81
N THR A 130 -34.14 -6.68 -5.96
CA THR A 130 -33.16 -5.92 -5.19
C THR A 130 -32.82 -6.65 -3.89
N VAL A 131 -31.55 -6.78 -3.58
CA VAL A 131 -31.06 -7.41 -2.35
C VAL A 131 -30.28 -6.39 -1.54
N VAL A 132 -30.69 -6.17 -0.31
CA VAL A 132 -30.04 -5.25 0.61
C VAL A 132 -29.20 -6.01 1.61
N PHE A 133 -27.94 -5.64 1.70
CA PHE A 133 -27.00 -6.15 2.69
C PHE A 133 -26.64 -5.08 3.70
N SER A 134 -26.33 -5.49 4.89
CA SER A 134 -25.70 -4.64 5.88
C SER A 134 -24.72 -5.46 6.63
N LYS A 135 -23.86 -5.03 7.35
CA LYS A 135 -23.68 -4.30 8.56
C LYS A 135 -22.25 -4.51 9.06
N SER A 136 -21.58 -3.47 9.42
CA SER A 136 -20.38 -3.60 10.26
C SER A 136 -20.76 -3.61 11.73
N LYS A 137 -20.18 -4.52 12.54
CA LYS A 137 -20.33 -4.51 14.00
C LYS A 137 -19.49 -3.44 14.69
N THR A 138 -18.63 -2.74 13.96
CA THR A 138 -17.64 -1.89 14.59
C THR A 138 -18.26 -0.66 15.20
N ASP A 139 -18.73 0.33 14.48
CA ASP A 139 -19.20 1.57 15.12
C ASP A 139 -20.48 2.08 14.53
N LYS A 140 -20.76 1.73 13.29
CA LYS A 140 -21.92 2.27 12.57
C LYS A 140 -22.51 1.23 11.65
N GLU A 141 -23.79 1.30 11.48
CA GLU A 141 -24.48 0.51 10.50
C GLU A 141 -24.24 1.10 9.12
N THR A 142 -23.70 0.29 8.22
CA THR A 142 -23.47 0.65 6.84
C THR A 142 -24.27 -0.27 5.94
N TYR A 143 -24.79 0.24 4.85
CA TYR A 143 -25.69 -0.47 3.95
C TYR A 143 -25.18 -0.46 2.53
N CYS A 144 -25.42 -1.54 1.84
CA CYS A 144 -25.22 -1.65 0.40
C CYS A 144 -26.38 -2.41 -0.22
N GLN A 145 -26.56 -2.23 -1.50
CA GLN A 145 -27.65 -2.81 -2.25
C GLN A 145 -27.13 -3.38 -3.58
N MET A 146 -27.68 -4.50 -3.98
CA MET A 146 -27.43 -5.08 -5.29
C MET A 146 -28.70 -5.02 -6.12
N LEU A 147 -28.61 -4.43 -7.29
CA LEU A 147 -29.69 -4.35 -8.26
C LEU A 147 -29.39 -5.30 -9.42
N LEU A 148 -30.37 -6.06 -9.82
CA LEU A 148 -30.30 -6.97 -10.97
C LEU A 148 -31.22 -6.48 -12.07
N SER A 149 -30.82 -6.67 -13.32
CA SER A 149 -31.74 -6.44 -14.45
C SER A 149 -32.97 -7.34 -14.33
N PRO A 150 -34.17 -6.88 -14.77
CA PRO A 150 -35.44 -7.60 -14.54
C PRO A 150 -35.50 -9.01 -15.14
N ASN A 151 -34.65 -9.33 -16.09
CA ASN A 151 -34.57 -10.64 -16.73
C ASN A 151 -33.65 -11.64 -15.96
N CYS A 152 -32.91 -11.18 -14.97
CA CYS A 152 -32.17 -12.05 -14.08
C CYS A 152 -33.08 -12.72 -13.06
N SER A 153 -32.65 -13.86 -12.53
CA SER A 153 -33.35 -14.52 -11.44
C SER A 153 -32.37 -14.91 -10.33
N GLU A 154 -32.85 -14.90 -9.11
CA GLU A 154 -32.13 -15.46 -7.96
C GLU A 154 -32.81 -16.72 -7.49
N LYS A 155 -32.07 -17.78 -7.30
CA LYS A 155 -32.54 -19.04 -6.77
C LYS A 155 -31.52 -19.65 -5.83
N GLU A 156 -31.91 -19.84 -4.56
CA GLU A 156 -31.10 -20.55 -3.55
C GLU A 156 -29.68 -19.98 -3.39
N GLY A 157 -29.53 -18.65 -3.43
CA GLY A 157 -28.24 -17.99 -3.33
C GLY A 157 -27.43 -17.92 -4.64
N SER A 158 -28.03 -18.38 -5.75
CA SER A 158 -27.41 -18.27 -7.06
C SER A 158 -28.13 -17.23 -7.91
N ILE A 159 -27.38 -16.39 -8.58
CA ILE A 159 -27.86 -15.46 -9.60
C ILE A 159 -27.73 -16.12 -10.96
N ILE A 160 -28.81 -16.13 -11.72
CA ILE A 160 -28.84 -16.63 -13.09
C ILE A 160 -28.95 -15.45 -14.04
N PHE A 161 -27.91 -15.25 -14.82
CA PHE A 161 -27.91 -14.32 -15.94
C PHE A 161 -28.45 -15.08 -17.18
N PRO A 162 -29.54 -14.63 -17.82
CA PRO A 162 -30.11 -15.30 -18.96
C PRO A 162 -29.28 -15.08 -20.24
N ALA A 163 -29.66 -15.75 -21.33
CA ALA A 163 -29.16 -15.37 -22.64
C ALA A 163 -29.64 -13.96 -23.02
N GLY A 164 -28.78 -13.21 -23.69
CA GLY A 164 -28.98 -11.80 -24.02
C GLY A 164 -28.20 -10.86 -23.10
N GLU A 165 -28.63 -9.61 -23.05
CA GLU A 165 -28.03 -8.56 -22.23
C GLU A 165 -28.68 -8.51 -20.85
N SER A 166 -27.85 -8.36 -19.83
CA SER A 166 -28.26 -8.18 -18.43
C SER A 166 -27.20 -7.38 -17.67
N TYR A 167 -27.52 -7.00 -16.44
CA TYR A 167 -26.59 -6.27 -15.58
C TYR A 167 -26.78 -6.62 -14.10
N LEU A 168 -25.71 -6.38 -13.35
CA LEU A 168 -25.69 -6.28 -11.90
C LEU A 168 -25.11 -4.92 -11.53
N ILE A 169 -25.77 -4.19 -10.64
CA ILE A 169 -25.28 -2.94 -10.08
C ILE A 169 -25.16 -3.11 -8.56
N PHE A 170 -23.98 -2.87 -8.04
CA PHE A 170 -23.74 -2.78 -6.61
C PHE A 170 -23.69 -1.31 -6.19
N VAL A 171 -24.43 -0.95 -5.17
CA VAL A 171 -24.53 0.39 -4.62
C VAL A 171 -24.09 0.38 -3.17
N GLY A 172 -23.03 1.11 -2.84
CA GLY A 172 -22.63 1.36 -1.45
C GLY A 172 -23.34 2.60 -0.90
N GLY A 173 -23.76 2.55 0.38
CA GLY A 173 -24.43 3.68 1.03
C GLY A 173 -23.47 4.66 1.72
N ASP A 174 -22.19 4.29 1.86
CA ASP A 174 -21.19 5.13 2.52
C ASP A 174 -20.26 5.76 1.47
N TYR A 175 -20.28 7.07 1.39
CA TYR A 175 -19.43 7.85 0.48
C TYR A 175 -17.99 8.06 1.00
N GLY A 176 -17.52 7.23 1.92
CA GLY A 176 -16.27 7.45 2.65
C GLY A 176 -16.47 8.32 3.89
N GLU A 177 -17.68 8.79 4.14
CA GLU A 177 -18.11 9.40 5.38
C GLU A 177 -18.71 8.36 6.33
N HIS A 178 -18.64 8.54 7.62
CA HIS A 178 -19.13 7.58 8.58
C HIS A 178 -20.68 7.49 8.55
N GLY A 179 -21.18 6.42 8.06
CA GLY A 179 -22.52 5.95 7.75
C GLY A 179 -23.71 6.28 8.65
N THR A 180 -23.85 7.49 9.17
CA THR A 180 -25.08 7.88 9.90
C THR A 180 -26.30 7.94 9.00
N GLU A 181 -26.10 8.10 7.69
CA GLU A 181 -27.13 8.19 6.66
C GLU A 181 -27.01 7.10 5.59
N SER A 182 -26.19 6.07 5.86
CA SER A 182 -25.81 5.05 4.87
C SER A 182 -27.03 4.39 4.22
N PHE A 183 -28.09 4.09 4.97
CA PHE A 183 -29.31 3.50 4.42
C PHE A 183 -30.01 4.45 3.45
N ALA A 184 -30.23 5.70 3.84
CA ALA A 184 -30.91 6.67 2.98
C ALA A 184 -30.10 6.96 1.71
N ASN A 185 -28.77 7.08 1.83
CA ASN A 185 -27.88 7.24 0.68
C ASN A 185 -27.93 6.04 -0.25
N CYS A 186 -27.88 4.83 0.29
CA CYS A 186 -27.98 3.59 -0.47
C CYS A 186 -29.29 3.52 -1.29
N MET A 187 -30.42 3.80 -0.65
CA MET A 187 -31.74 3.79 -1.30
C MET A 187 -31.83 4.86 -2.38
N SER A 188 -31.41 6.09 -2.08
CA SER A 188 -31.44 7.20 -3.04
C SER A 188 -30.59 6.94 -4.28
N LEU A 189 -29.39 6.38 -4.10
CA LEU A 189 -28.53 6.00 -5.20
C LEU A 189 -29.09 4.83 -6.00
N SER A 190 -29.68 3.86 -5.34
CA SER A 190 -30.29 2.72 -6.00
C SER A 190 -31.45 3.15 -6.89
N ASP A 191 -32.30 4.03 -6.40
CA ASP A 191 -33.40 4.60 -7.20
C ASP A 191 -32.86 5.37 -8.41
N ALA A 192 -31.78 6.14 -8.25
CA ALA A 192 -31.14 6.84 -9.34
C ALA A 192 -30.54 5.89 -10.39
N MET A 193 -29.96 4.78 -9.94
CA MET A 193 -29.33 3.80 -10.82
C MET A 193 -30.31 2.91 -11.56
N LEU A 194 -31.50 2.65 -11.01
CA LEU A 194 -32.58 1.91 -11.68
C LEU A 194 -33.08 2.62 -12.97
N GLY A 195 -32.97 3.95 -13.02
CA GLY A 195 -33.33 4.75 -14.19
C GLY A 195 -32.15 5.23 -15.03
N ALA A 196 -30.93 4.83 -14.69
CA ALA A 196 -29.73 5.36 -15.33
C ALA A 196 -29.49 4.76 -16.73
N ASP A 197 -29.03 5.60 -17.63
CA ASP A 197 -28.47 5.19 -18.93
C ASP A 197 -27.04 4.63 -18.70
N LEU A 198 -26.91 3.31 -18.66
CA LEU A 198 -25.64 2.63 -18.40
C LEU A 198 -24.60 2.88 -19.50
N ASP A 199 -25.00 3.16 -20.74
CA ASP A 199 -24.05 3.53 -21.80
C ASP A 199 -23.44 4.90 -21.54
N ARG A 200 -24.24 5.83 -21.06
CA ARG A 200 -23.75 7.14 -20.63
C ARG A 200 -22.84 7.03 -19.43
N VAL A 201 -23.21 6.26 -18.41
CA VAL A 201 -22.34 6.02 -17.22
C VAL A 201 -21.00 5.42 -17.64
N TYR A 202 -21.00 4.49 -18.59
CA TYR A 202 -19.77 3.91 -19.12
C TYR A 202 -18.92 4.94 -19.89
N ALA A 203 -19.55 5.78 -20.71
CA ALA A 203 -18.86 6.87 -21.41
C ALA A 203 -18.24 7.89 -20.42
N ASP A 204 -18.96 8.23 -19.36
CA ASP A 204 -18.48 9.12 -18.29
C ASP A 204 -17.32 8.48 -17.50
N PHE A 205 -17.40 7.17 -17.22
CA PHE A 205 -16.30 6.40 -16.64
C PHE A 205 -15.02 6.45 -17.51
N GLN A 206 -15.16 6.23 -18.80
CA GLN A 206 -14.03 6.33 -19.71
C GLN A 206 -13.46 7.76 -19.80
N ALA A 207 -14.33 8.78 -19.76
CA ALA A 207 -13.92 10.17 -19.77
C ALA A 207 -13.15 10.53 -18.48
N TYR A 208 -13.60 10.04 -17.33
CA TYR A 208 -12.92 10.20 -16.03
C TYR A 208 -11.48 9.66 -16.08
N TRP A 209 -11.31 8.43 -16.54
CA TRP A 209 -9.97 7.82 -16.63
C TRP A 209 -9.06 8.51 -17.65
N ARG A 210 -9.60 8.90 -18.81
CA ARG A 210 -8.85 9.73 -19.76
C ARG A 210 -8.37 11.03 -19.12
N GLY A 211 -9.19 11.66 -18.29
CA GLY A 211 -8.82 12.85 -17.53
C GLY A 211 -7.63 12.61 -16.61
N ILE A 212 -7.65 11.48 -15.87
CA ILE A 212 -6.53 11.08 -14.99
C ILE A 212 -5.24 10.89 -15.80
N PHE A 213 -5.28 10.10 -16.88
CA PHE A 213 -4.08 9.83 -17.69
C PHE A 213 -3.54 11.08 -18.38
N HIS A 214 -4.40 12.05 -18.76
CA HIS A 214 -3.95 13.34 -19.26
C HIS A 214 -3.25 14.20 -18.21
N SER A 215 -3.55 14.01 -16.93
CA SER A 215 -2.90 14.75 -15.84
C SER A 215 -1.55 14.16 -15.42
N VAL A 216 -1.20 12.96 -15.91
CA VAL A 216 0.10 12.33 -15.64
C VAL A 216 1.24 13.11 -16.30
N GLN A 217 2.21 13.53 -15.48
CA GLN A 217 3.35 14.33 -15.87
C GLN A 217 4.64 13.52 -15.69
N VAL A 218 5.07 12.83 -16.73
CA VAL A 218 6.30 12.03 -16.75
C VAL A 218 7.16 12.41 -17.95
N ASN A 219 8.46 12.20 -17.84
CA ASN A 219 9.38 12.38 -18.96
C ASN A 219 9.20 11.24 -19.99
N ARG A 220 8.31 11.44 -20.95
CA ARG A 220 7.99 10.43 -21.96
C ARG A 220 9.17 10.13 -22.89
N GLY A 221 10.09 11.10 -23.08
CA GLY A 221 11.32 10.87 -23.84
C GLY A 221 12.24 9.85 -23.15
N ALA A 222 12.42 9.98 -21.85
CA ALA A 222 13.17 9.00 -21.08
C ALA A 222 12.48 7.62 -21.08
N LEU A 223 11.17 7.58 -20.86
CA LEU A 223 10.38 6.34 -20.82
C LEU A 223 10.32 5.61 -22.18
N ALA A 224 10.50 6.30 -23.30
CA ALA A 224 10.56 5.67 -24.63
C ALA A 224 11.72 4.65 -24.80
N GLN A 225 12.64 4.57 -23.82
CA GLN A 225 13.72 3.58 -23.79
C GLN A 225 13.26 2.17 -23.39
N ILE A 226 12.03 2.03 -22.88
CA ILE A 226 11.46 0.74 -22.50
C ILE A 226 10.24 0.41 -23.37
N PRO A 227 10.05 -0.88 -23.70
CA PRO A 227 8.84 -1.33 -24.37
C PRO A 227 7.59 -1.06 -23.50
N ASP A 228 6.47 -0.78 -24.15
CA ASP A 228 5.16 -0.66 -23.51
C ASP A 228 5.10 0.36 -22.35
N ALA A 229 5.93 1.42 -22.41
CA ALA A 229 6.01 2.44 -21.37
C ALA A 229 4.65 3.07 -21.03
N GLU A 230 3.81 3.35 -22.04
CA GLU A 230 2.47 3.91 -21.81
C GLU A 230 1.56 2.92 -21.07
N GLU A 231 1.65 1.63 -21.41
CA GLU A 231 0.90 0.59 -20.73
C GLU A 231 1.33 0.43 -19.27
N LEU A 232 2.63 0.51 -19.00
CA LEU A 232 3.18 0.50 -17.65
C LEU A 232 2.65 1.69 -16.82
N ILE A 233 2.70 2.89 -17.37
CA ILE A 233 2.18 4.11 -16.71
C ILE A 233 0.68 3.97 -16.43
N GLU A 234 -0.10 3.52 -17.41
CA GLU A 234 -1.53 3.27 -17.21
C GLU A 234 -1.77 2.23 -16.10
N ALA A 235 -1.08 1.09 -16.15
CA ALA A 235 -1.26 -0.01 -15.20
C ALA A 235 -0.95 0.42 -13.76
N VAL A 236 0.17 1.10 -13.54
CA VAL A 236 0.54 1.59 -12.20
C VAL A 236 -0.46 2.67 -11.76
N THR A 237 -0.81 3.62 -12.62
CA THR A 237 -1.82 4.65 -12.28
C THR A 237 -3.14 4.02 -11.85
N VAL A 238 -3.61 2.99 -12.57
CA VAL A 238 -4.82 2.24 -12.20
C VAL A 238 -4.65 1.55 -10.86
N ALA A 239 -3.53 0.86 -10.63
CA ALA A 239 -3.27 0.16 -9.38
C ALA A 239 -3.28 1.12 -8.16
N LEU A 240 -2.68 2.30 -8.31
CA LEU A 240 -2.69 3.30 -7.25
C LEU A 240 -4.08 3.89 -7.02
N MET A 241 -4.73 4.36 -8.08
CA MET A 241 -6.01 5.06 -8.00
C MET A 241 -7.15 4.17 -7.50
N THR A 242 -7.19 2.90 -7.93
CA THR A 242 -8.26 1.96 -7.52
C THR A 242 -8.13 1.48 -6.09
N GLN A 243 -6.95 1.61 -5.49
CA GLN A 243 -6.68 1.20 -4.11
C GLN A 243 -6.54 2.39 -3.14
N THR A 244 -6.59 3.62 -3.65
CA THR A 244 -6.64 4.83 -2.84
C THR A 244 -8.07 5.28 -2.63
N SER A 245 -8.49 5.44 -1.37
CA SER A 245 -9.82 5.94 -1.03
C SER A 245 -10.00 7.41 -1.40
N ALA A 246 -11.25 7.84 -1.57
CA ALA A 246 -11.57 9.25 -1.80
C ALA A 246 -11.07 10.17 -0.66
N GLN A 247 -10.91 9.62 0.53
CA GLN A 247 -10.36 10.32 1.70
C GLN A 247 -8.82 10.44 1.67
N GLY A 248 -8.13 9.63 0.86
CA GLY A 248 -6.68 9.63 0.73
C GLY A 248 -5.96 8.45 1.40
N GLY A 249 -6.64 7.64 2.20
CA GLY A 249 -6.05 6.39 2.71
C GLY A 249 -5.91 5.33 1.61
N VAL A 250 -4.91 4.47 1.70
CA VAL A 250 -4.60 3.45 0.69
C VAL A 250 -4.82 2.06 1.26
N ILE A 251 -5.50 1.19 0.52
CA ILE A 251 -5.52 -0.25 0.82
C ILE A 251 -4.13 -0.81 0.53
N ALA A 252 -3.48 -1.42 1.52
CA ALA A 252 -2.17 -2.01 1.33
C ALA A 252 -2.17 -3.26 0.43
N GLY A 253 -3.32 -3.68 -0.04
CA GLY A 253 -3.54 -4.77 -0.99
C GLY A 253 -4.79 -5.58 -0.67
N ALA A 254 -5.06 -6.60 -1.47
CA ALA A 254 -6.24 -7.45 -1.36
C ALA A 254 -6.39 -8.13 0.01
N PHE A 255 -5.28 -8.36 0.72
CA PHE A 255 -5.26 -9.03 2.04
C PHE A 255 -5.10 -8.06 3.21
N TYR A 256 -4.70 -6.79 2.96
CA TYR A 256 -4.36 -5.80 3.97
C TYR A 256 -5.18 -4.53 3.75
N HIS A 257 -6.23 -4.36 4.51
CA HIS A 257 -7.30 -3.40 4.21
C HIS A 257 -7.23 -2.08 4.99
N LEU A 258 -6.19 -1.89 5.78
CA LEU A 258 -5.90 -0.63 6.44
C LEU A 258 -4.90 0.20 5.64
N ALA A 259 -4.91 1.48 5.89
CA ALA A 259 -3.87 2.39 5.44
C ALA A 259 -2.68 2.29 6.39
N TYR A 260 -1.65 1.56 5.98
CA TYR A 260 -0.38 1.40 6.69
C TYR A 260 0.58 2.52 6.32
N GLY A 261 1.31 3.05 7.30
CA GLY A 261 2.20 4.19 7.10
C GLY A 261 3.27 3.99 6.04
N ARG A 262 3.89 2.81 6.03
CA ARG A 262 4.88 2.43 5.01
C ARG A 262 4.28 2.39 3.60
N ASP A 263 3.14 1.71 3.44
CA ASP A 263 2.44 1.59 2.16
C ASP A 263 1.95 2.97 1.67
N MET A 264 1.46 3.79 2.60
CA MET A 264 1.08 5.18 2.31
C MET A 264 2.26 5.94 1.68
N TYR A 265 3.44 5.93 2.31
CA TYR A 265 4.61 6.64 1.81
C TYR A 265 5.05 6.15 0.42
N GLY A 266 5.10 4.84 0.20
CA GLY A 266 5.45 4.30 -1.12
C GLY A 266 4.47 4.74 -2.22
N VAL A 267 3.17 4.65 -1.97
CA VAL A 267 2.13 5.08 -2.93
C VAL A 267 2.16 6.61 -3.14
N PHE A 268 2.37 7.38 -2.08
CA PHE A 268 2.59 8.83 -2.17
C PHE A 268 3.74 9.16 -3.15
N ARG A 269 4.88 8.49 -3.00
CA ARG A 269 6.03 8.66 -3.90
C ARG A 269 5.68 8.29 -5.35
N GLY A 270 4.87 7.25 -5.56
CA GLY A 270 4.36 6.89 -6.89
C GLY A 270 3.51 8.01 -7.51
N TYR A 271 2.61 8.61 -6.74
CA TYR A 271 1.83 9.77 -7.21
C TYR A 271 2.72 10.97 -7.53
N MET A 272 3.71 11.26 -6.68
CA MET A 272 4.67 12.33 -6.93
C MET A 272 5.47 12.09 -8.22
N ALA A 273 5.93 10.85 -8.45
CA ALA A 273 6.65 10.47 -9.67
C ALA A 273 5.78 10.57 -10.94
N LEU A 274 4.48 10.35 -10.81
CA LEU A 274 3.49 10.53 -11.90
C LEU A 274 3.05 12.00 -12.07
N GLY A 275 3.43 12.91 -11.16
CA GLY A 275 2.94 14.29 -11.13
C GLY A 275 1.46 14.42 -10.75
N LEU A 276 0.89 13.38 -10.13
CA LEU A 276 -0.49 13.34 -9.66
C LEU A 276 -0.58 13.94 -8.24
N TYR A 277 -0.41 15.26 -8.14
CA TYR A 277 -0.32 15.96 -6.87
C TYR A 277 -1.62 15.98 -6.06
N GLU A 278 -2.78 15.93 -6.70
CA GLU A 278 -4.06 15.97 -5.97
C GLU A 278 -4.32 14.71 -5.15
N PRO A 279 -4.15 13.47 -5.66
CA PRO A 279 -4.18 12.28 -4.80
C PRO A 279 -3.13 12.32 -3.69
N ALA A 280 -1.90 12.73 -3.99
CA ALA A 280 -0.82 12.86 -2.99
C ALA A 280 -1.21 13.84 -1.86
N ARG A 281 -1.81 14.99 -2.20
CA ARG A 281 -2.33 15.94 -1.23
C ARG A 281 -3.37 15.32 -0.30
N ARG A 282 -4.33 14.58 -0.86
CA ARG A 282 -5.37 13.92 -0.05
C ARG A 282 -4.79 12.89 0.92
N MET A 283 -3.69 12.21 0.56
CA MET A 283 -3.00 11.29 1.46
C MET A 283 -2.46 12.02 2.70
N VAL A 284 -1.77 13.15 2.51
CA VAL A 284 -1.30 13.99 3.62
C VAL A 284 -2.46 14.51 4.46
N GLU A 285 -3.56 14.95 3.83
CA GLU A 285 -4.76 15.43 4.52
C GLU A 285 -5.43 14.34 5.36
N TYR A 286 -5.48 13.12 4.84
CA TYR A 286 -6.02 11.95 5.54
C TYR A 286 -5.24 11.67 6.83
N MET A 287 -3.91 11.60 6.75
CA MET A 287 -3.07 11.35 7.93
C MET A 287 -3.11 12.49 8.93
N CYS A 288 -3.10 13.74 8.47
CA CYS A 288 -3.30 14.91 9.31
C CYS A 288 -4.67 14.89 10.02
N GLY A 289 -5.71 14.45 9.31
CA GLY A 289 -7.06 14.26 9.88
C GLY A 289 -7.07 13.20 11.00
N ILE A 290 -6.36 12.08 10.82
CA ILE A 290 -6.22 11.05 11.86
C ILE A 290 -5.51 11.61 13.09
N TYR A 291 -4.41 12.33 12.91
CA TYR A 291 -3.74 13.00 14.02
C TYR A 291 -4.67 13.94 14.79
N ARG A 292 -5.37 14.82 14.08
CA ARG A 292 -6.31 15.77 14.70
C ARG A 292 -7.45 15.08 15.44
N GLN A 293 -7.88 13.92 14.96
CA GLN A 293 -8.93 13.14 15.61
C GLN A 293 -8.43 12.38 16.85
N LYS A 294 -7.22 11.79 16.76
CA LYS A 294 -6.71 10.84 17.77
C LYS A 294 -5.66 11.44 18.72
N GLY A 295 -4.95 12.48 18.32
CA GLY A 295 -3.83 13.05 19.05
C GLY A 295 -2.54 12.20 18.99
N TYR A 296 -2.50 11.17 18.14
CA TYR A 296 -1.34 10.31 17.89
C TYR A 296 -1.43 9.72 16.48
N MET A 297 -0.34 9.12 16.00
CA MET A 297 -0.31 8.43 14.72
C MET A 297 -0.30 6.91 14.94
N PRO A 298 -1.34 6.18 14.51
CA PRO A 298 -1.27 4.72 14.48
C PRO A 298 -0.40 4.27 13.31
N ASN A 299 0.16 3.07 13.39
CA ASN A 299 0.88 2.49 12.27
C ASN A 299 -0.04 2.01 11.13
N ALA A 300 -1.32 1.82 11.42
CA ALA A 300 -2.34 1.62 10.38
C ALA A 300 -3.70 2.14 10.82
N SER A 301 -4.50 2.64 9.89
CA SER A 301 -5.83 3.20 10.15
C SER A 301 -6.87 2.76 9.12
N GLY A 302 -8.10 2.56 9.58
CA GLY A 302 -9.24 2.22 8.72
C GLY A 302 -9.77 3.43 7.95
N MET A 303 -10.17 3.19 6.72
CA MET A 303 -10.85 4.15 5.84
C MET A 303 -12.36 3.93 5.93
N GLY A 304 -13.08 4.93 6.44
CA GLY A 304 -14.51 4.80 6.74
C GLY A 304 -14.81 3.97 8.00
N MET A 305 -13.81 3.66 8.81
CA MET A 305 -13.92 2.87 10.04
C MET A 305 -13.03 3.43 11.13
N SER A 306 -13.42 3.27 12.40
CA SER A 306 -12.63 3.74 13.53
C SER A 306 -11.48 2.81 13.96
N CYS A 307 -11.30 1.66 13.30
CA CYS A 307 -10.26 0.72 13.66
C CYS A 307 -8.86 1.24 13.32
N SER A 308 -7.89 0.86 14.12
CA SER A 308 -6.48 1.17 13.91
C SER A 308 -5.59 0.15 14.63
N HIS A 309 -4.39 -0.07 14.12
CA HIS A 309 -3.35 -0.82 14.82
C HIS A 309 -2.68 0.06 15.87
N ARG A 310 -2.56 -0.47 17.07
CA ARG A 310 -1.87 0.16 18.20
C ARG A 310 -1.03 -0.81 19.00
N HIS A 311 -0.75 -1.99 18.48
CA HIS A 311 0.06 -2.99 19.17
C HIS A 311 1.56 -2.76 19.02
N GLU A 312 1.93 -1.80 18.20
CA GLU A 312 3.29 -1.40 17.91
C GLU A 312 3.58 0.00 18.47
N ASN A 313 4.79 0.46 18.32
CA ASN A 313 5.19 1.76 18.81
C ASN A 313 4.70 2.88 17.88
N ASP A 314 3.42 3.21 18.02
CA ASP A 314 2.81 4.32 17.28
C ASP A 314 3.65 5.59 17.38
N SER A 315 3.69 6.37 16.34
CA SER A 315 4.28 7.71 16.33
C SER A 315 5.80 7.75 16.41
N VAL A 316 6.51 6.72 16.00
CA VAL A 316 7.98 6.73 16.00
C VAL A 316 8.56 6.72 14.59
N GLU A 317 8.72 5.56 13.95
CA GLU A 317 9.32 5.51 12.61
C GLU A 317 8.40 6.05 11.52
N GLN A 318 7.09 5.80 11.58
CA GLN A 318 6.15 6.30 10.57
C GLN A 318 6.05 7.82 10.56
N THR A 319 6.29 8.48 11.69
CA THR A 319 6.23 9.95 11.73
C THR A 319 7.26 10.58 10.82
N GLY A 320 8.40 9.92 10.58
CA GLY A 320 9.39 10.34 9.59
C GLY A 320 8.84 10.28 8.16
N TYR A 321 8.11 9.22 7.79
CA TYR A 321 7.47 9.12 6.48
C TYR A 321 6.44 10.22 6.26
N TYR A 322 5.55 10.44 7.23
CA TYR A 322 4.50 11.46 7.12
C TYR A 322 5.05 12.88 7.06
N LEU A 323 6.13 13.14 7.77
CA LEU A 323 6.81 14.45 7.70
C LEU A 323 7.43 14.65 6.30
N LEU A 324 8.03 13.61 5.73
CA LEU A 324 8.56 13.64 4.36
C LEU A 324 7.45 13.84 3.32
N GLU A 325 6.31 13.16 3.44
CA GLU A 325 5.16 13.37 2.54
C GLU A 325 4.74 14.84 2.48
N LEU A 326 4.59 15.46 3.66
CA LEU A 326 4.21 16.88 3.75
C LEU A 326 5.25 17.80 3.10
N LEU A 327 6.54 17.53 3.33
CA LEU A 327 7.65 18.33 2.79
C LEU A 327 7.80 18.12 1.27
N GLU A 328 7.79 16.89 0.81
CA GLU A 328 7.93 16.58 -0.62
C GLU A 328 6.77 17.15 -1.45
N TYR A 329 5.54 17.09 -0.93
CA TYR A 329 4.41 17.74 -1.56
C TYR A 329 4.62 19.27 -1.64
N THR A 330 5.01 19.89 -0.53
CA THR A 330 5.25 21.34 -0.47
C THR A 330 6.36 21.77 -1.42
N GLU A 331 7.47 21.04 -1.47
CA GLU A 331 8.60 21.33 -2.34
C GLU A 331 8.22 21.20 -3.84
N ALA A 332 7.51 20.15 -4.20
CA ALA A 332 7.13 19.89 -5.59
C ALA A 332 6.07 20.87 -6.12
N THR A 333 5.15 21.29 -5.26
CA THR A 333 4.04 22.18 -5.66
C THR A 333 4.31 23.66 -5.38
N GLY A 334 5.25 23.97 -4.49
CA GLY A 334 5.47 25.32 -3.99
C GLY A 334 4.38 25.81 -3.03
N ASP A 335 3.46 24.94 -2.59
CA ASP A 335 2.34 25.31 -1.69
C ASP A 335 2.80 25.41 -0.22
N VAL A 336 3.50 26.49 0.10
CA VAL A 336 3.93 26.79 1.47
C VAL A 336 2.74 27.05 2.41
N GLY A 337 1.61 27.49 1.87
CA GLY A 337 0.37 27.65 2.65
C GLY A 337 -0.10 26.32 3.20
N PHE A 338 -0.02 25.26 2.41
CA PHE A 338 -0.38 23.90 2.83
C PHE A 338 0.47 23.40 4.01
N LEU A 339 1.78 23.67 4.00
CA LEU A 339 2.68 23.35 5.13
C LEU A 339 2.33 24.21 6.34
N ARG A 340 2.14 25.52 6.15
CA ARG A 340 1.84 26.47 7.26
C ARG A 340 0.57 26.09 8.00
N ASP A 341 -0.47 25.67 7.30
CA ASP A 341 -1.75 25.25 7.89
C ASP A 341 -1.68 23.93 8.66
N ARG A 342 -0.53 23.23 8.55
CA ARG A 342 -0.28 21.90 9.17
C ARG A 342 0.94 21.88 10.07
N MET A 343 1.38 23.06 10.54
CA MET A 343 2.53 23.16 11.43
C MET A 343 2.32 22.43 12.76
N ASP A 344 1.09 22.42 13.29
CA ASP A 344 0.72 21.62 14.46
C ASP A 344 1.02 20.12 14.27
N TYR A 345 0.68 19.61 13.11
CA TYR A 345 0.94 18.24 12.71
C TYR A 345 2.44 17.98 12.48
N ALA A 346 3.11 18.85 11.73
CA ALA A 346 4.53 18.70 11.42
C ALA A 346 5.42 18.72 12.67
N VAL A 347 5.15 19.64 13.59
CA VAL A 347 5.87 19.73 14.89
C VAL A 347 5.61 18.48 15.73
N PHE A 348 4.34 18.01 15.79
CA PHE A 348 4.04 16.76 16.48
C PHE A 348 4.84 15.57 15.91
N LEU A 349 4.94 15.44 14.58
CA LEU A 349 5.68 14.36 13.93
C LEU A 349 7.17 14.39 14.29
N LEU A 350 7.78 15.57 14.31
CA LEU A 350 9.17 15.77 14.73
C LEU A 350 9.37 15.40 16.21
N GLU A 351 8.58 16.01 17.10
CA GLU A 351 8.69 15.80 18.54
C GLU A 351 8.40 14.36 18.98
N ALA A 352 7.51 13.66 18.27
CA ALA A 352 7.20 12.26 18.58
C ALA A 352 8.44 11.37 18.41
N GLN A 353 9.26 11.64 17.40
CA GLN A 353 10.54 10.96 17.19
C GLN A 353 11.59 11.41 18.22
N GLU A 354 11.71 12.72 18.46
CA GLU A 354 12.70 13.27 19.40
C GLU A 354 12.51 12.75 20.84
N LYS A 355 11.27 12.58 21.28
CA LYS A 355 10.93 11.99 22.59
C LYS A 355 11.41 10.54 22.76
N GLN A 356 11.70 9.86 21.67
CA GLN A 356 12.18 8.47 21.66
C GLN A 356 13.70 8.35 21.52
N LEU A 357 14.41 9.47 21.35
CA LEU A 357 15.86 9.47 21.17
C LEU A 357 16.59 8.94 22.42
N VAL A 358 17.38 7.90 22.23
CA VAL A 358 18.33 7.41 23.22
C VAL A 358 19.69 7.23 22.54
N ARG A 359 20.71 7.91 23.02
CA ARG A 359 22.06 7.91 22.42
C ARG A 359 22.06 8.33 20.93
N GLY A 360 21.15 9.21 20.53
CA GLY A 360 20.98 9.64 19.15
C GLY A 360 20.30 8.61 18.24
N MET A 361 19.66 7.57 18.78
CA MET A 361 18.99 6.52 18.01
C MET A 361 17.48 6.50 18.27
N ILE A 362 16.73 6.26 17.21
CA ILE A 362 15.29 5.99 17.24
C ILE A 362 15.06 4.48 17.34
N PRO A 363 14.07 4.01 18.13
CA PRO A 363 13.66 2.61 18.15
C PRO A 363 12.81 2.28 16.93
N PHE A 364 12.67 0.99 16.70
CA PHE A 364 11.58 0.43 15.90
C PHE A 364 11.02 -0.78 16.68
N ASN A 365 9.73 -0.91 16.79
CA ASN A 365 9.12 -2.05 17.46
C ASN A 365 7.84 -2.55 16.78
N GLY A 366 7.83 -2.53 15.48
CA GLY A 366 6.70 -2.98 14.70
C GLY A 366 7.10 -3.75 13.46
N ASP A 367 6.19 -3.81 12.50
CA ASP A 367 6.44 -4.40 11.20
C ASP A 367 6.38 -3.40 10.03
N GLU A 368 6.27 -2.12 10.35
CA GLU A 368 6.12 -1.04 9.38
C GLU A 368 7.47 -0.47 8.90
N THR A 369 8.42 -1.35 8.58
CA THR A 369 9.72 -0.97 8.00
C THR A 369 9.92 -1.60 6.64
N TYR A 370 10.63 -0.90 5.74
CA TYR A 370 11.05 -1.45 4.45
C TYR A 370 12.04 -2.61 4.57
N ILE A 371 12.72 -2.73 5.69
CA ILE A 371 13.61 -3.86 5.99
C ILE A 371 12.85 -5.15 6.26
N ALA A 372 11.59 -5.07 6.59
CA ALA A 372 10.80 -6.18 7.13
C ALA A 372 10.68 -7.39 6.18
N GLY A 373 10.98 -7.25 4.91
CA GLY A 373 10.84 -8.31 3.92
C GLY A 373 11.66 -9.57 4.14
N GLY A 374 12.75 -9.50 4.89
CA GLY A 374 13.67 -10.63 5.08
C GLY A 374 14.18 -10.85 6.49
N LEU A 375 13.90 -9.94 7.42
CA LEU A 375 14.49 -10.03 8.76
C LEU A 375 13.55 -10.63 9.80
N PHE A 376 13.99 -11.71 10.41
CA PHE A 376 13.33 -12.30 11.58
C PHE A 376 14.36 -12.66 12.65
N PRO A 377 14.08 -12.38 13.91
CA PRO A 377 12.88 -11.67 14.42
C PRO A 377 12.97 -10.15 14.22
N ARG A 378 11.90 -9.52 13.78
CA ARG A 378 11.80 -8.05 13.64
C ARG A 378 12.07 -7.31 14.95
N SER A 379 11.74 -7.93 16.08
CA SER A 379 12.04 -7.45 17.42
C SER A 379 13.53 -7.15 17.68
N GLY A 380 14.44 -7.65 16.85
CA GLY A 380 15.87 -7.32 16.95
C GLY A 380 16.18 -5.85 16.68
N ILE A 381 15.30 -5.10 16.03
CA ILE A 381 15.47 -3.68 15.71
C ILE A 381 14.78 -2.72 16.69
N ASP A 382 14.09 -3.24 17.70
CA ASP A 382 13.45 -2.43 18.76
C ASP A 382 14.42 -1.53 19.53
N HIS A 383 15.68 -1.88 19.54
CA HIS A 383 16.70 -1.25 20.38
C HIS A 383 17.45 -0.09 19.74
N GLY A 384 17.19 0.27 18.57
CA GLY A 384 17.87 1.31 17.83
C GLY A 384 17.88 0.86 16.40
N SER A 385 16.98 1.41 15.62
CA SER A 385 16.84 1.12 14.21
C SER A 385 17.68 2.07 13.40
N MET A 386 18.51 1.55 12.50
CA MET A 386 19.25 2.35 11.55
C MET A 386 18.30 3.11 10.61
N GLU A 387 17.29 2.41 10.09
CA GLU A 387 16.30 2.99 9.19
C GLU A 387 15.51 4.12 9.86
N ALA A 388 14.91 3.87 11.03
CA ALA A 388 14.13 4.88 11.74
C ALA A 388 14.98 6.09 12.13
N THR A 389 16.25 5.87 12.52
CA THR A 389 17.18 6.96 12.84
C THR A 389 17.58 7.77 11.59
N ALA A 390 17.80 7.10 10.45
CA ALA A 390 18.07 7.78 9.19
C ALA A 390 16.88 8.61 8.71
N LEU A 391 15.67 8.07 8.82
CA LEU A 391 14.42 8.79 8.51
C LEU A 391 14.27 10.04 9.38
N TYR A 392 14.49 9.91 10.70
CA TYR A 392 14.47 11.05 11.59
C TYR A 392 15.45 12.13 11.18
N ILE A 393 16.73 11.78 10.98
CA ILE A 393 17.77 12.74 10.59
C ILE A 393 17.40 13.44 9.28
N GLY A 394 16.93 12.69 8.28
CA GLY A 394 16.56 13.24 6.99
C GLY A 394 15.32 14.13 7.03
N ALA A 395 14.25 13.65 7.65
CA ALA A 395 12.99 14.38 7.76
C ALA A 395 13.14 15.65 8.62
N ALA A 396 13.80 15.52 9.77
CA ALA A 396 14.05 16.65 10.66
C ALA A 396 14.90 17.74 9.97
N THR A 397 15.98 17.37 9.31
CA THR A 397 16.83 18.33 8.58
C THR A 397 16.03 19.10 7.54
N ARG A 398 15.31 18.39 6.66
CA ARG A 398 14.49 19.04 5.61
C ARG A 398 13.39 19.92 6.19
N PHE A 399 12.77 19.48 7.28
CA PHE A 399 11.72 20.27 7.94
C PHE A 399 12.28 21.55 8.56
N LEU A 400 13.41 21.49 9.28
CA LEU A 400 14.04 22.65 9.89
C LEU A 400 14.55 23.65 8.85
N ASP A 401 15.14 23.14 7.74
CA ASP A 401 15.52 23.96 6.59
C ASP A 401 14.30 24.69 5.97
N ALA A 402 13.17 23.99 5.84
CA ALA A 402 11.92 24.59 5.38
C ALA A 402 11.38 25.63 6.36
N CYS A 403 11.45 25.34 7.67
CA CYS A 403 11.04 26.29 8.71
C CYS A 403 11.88 27.56 8.72
N GLU A 404 13.19 27.45 8.53
CA GLU A 404 14.07 28.62 8.40
C GLU A 404 13.78 29.39 7.12
N LYS A 405 13.71 28.70 5.99
CA LYS A 405 13.47 29.27 4.65
C LYS A 405 12.14 30.04 4.56
N TYR A 406 11.10 29.51 5.17
CA TYR A 406 9.74 30.07 5.08
C TYR A 406 9.29 30.80 6.35
N GLU A 407 10.18 30.99 7.32
CA GLU A 407 9.91 31.67 8.60
C GLU A 407 8.71 31.08 9.35
N LEU A 408 8.67 29.72 9.48
CA LEU A 408 7.56 28.99 10.09
C LEU A 408 7.75 28.72 11.59
N MET A 409 8.97 28.80 12.10
CA MET A 409 9.34 28.61 13.50
C MET A 409 10.31 29.71 13.94
N SER A 410 10.40 29.95 15.24
CA SER A 410 11.40 30.85 15.81
C SER A 410 12.81 30.24 15.67
N ARG A 411 13.83 31.13 15.66
CA ARG A 411 15.24 30.69 15.62
C ARG A 411 15.63 29.84 16.83
N GLU A 412 15.04 30.09 17.98
CA GLU A 412 15.30 29.36 19.21
C GLU A 412 14.75 27.91 19.10
N GLU A 413 13.52 27.75 18.62
CA GLU A 413 12.92 26.43 18.37
C GLU A 413 13.74 25.66 17.32
N ILE A 414 14.06 26.27 16.17
CA ILE A 414 14.92 25.66 15.14
C ILE A 414 16.25 25.20 15.74
N SER A 415 16.91 26.04 16.53
CA SER A 415 18.20 25.71 17.15
C SER A 415 18.10 24.53 18.12
N THR A 416 16.99 24.43 18.87
CA THR A 416 16.75 23.34 19.81
C THR A 416 16.61 22.00 19.10
N HIS A 417 15.77 21.92 18.07
CA HIS A 417 15.55 20.70 17.29
C HIS A 417 16.79 20.34 16.45
N SER A 418 17.47 21.33 15.88
CA SER A 418 18.72 21.11 15.13
C SER A 418 19.81 20.49 15.99
N ALA A 419 19.93 20.89 17.26
CA ALA A 419 20.91 20.29 18.16
C ALA A 419 20.69 18.79 18.39
N LEU A 420 19.44 18.33 18.51
CA LEU A 420 19.09 16.92 18.64
C LEU A 420 19.37 16.15 17.34
N THR A 421 19.02 16.75 16.20
CA THR A 421 19.24 16.15 14.89
C THR A 421 20.74 15.99 14.60
N GLU A 422 21.55 17.00 14.90
CA GLU A 422 22.99 16.96 14.71
C GLU A 422 23.70 16.00 15.68
N ASP A 423 23.24 15.86 16.95
CA ASP A 423 23.76 14.82 17.85
C ASP A 423 23.50 13.41 17.27
N SER A 424 22.29 13.16 16.74
CA SER A 424 21.94 11.90 16.11
C SER A 424 22.80 11.64 14.87
N ARG A 425 22.99 12.64 14.02
CA ARG A 425 23.83 12.58 12.82
C ARG A 425 25.29 12.28 13.16
N ALA A 426 25.85 12.98 14.15
CA ALA A 426 27.24 12.81 14.57
C ALA A 426 27.53 11.41 15.10
N ARG A 427 26.55 10.79 15.76
CA ARG A 427 26.66 9.44 16.33
C ARG A 427 26.28 8.33 15.35
N PHE A 428 25.70 8.64 14.21
CA PHE A 428 25.09 7.65 13.32
C PHE A 428 26.07 6.55 12.89
N VAL A 429 27.26 6.93 12.45
CA VAL A 429 28.30 5.98 12.00
C VAL A 429 28.77 5.11 13.15
N GLU A 430 29.07 5.70 14.31
CA GLU A 430 29.48 4.95 15.52
C GLU A 430 28.39 3.97 15.96
N ASN A 431 27.14 4.41 15.93
CA ASN A 431 26.02 3.60 16.37
C ASN A 431 25.75 2.38 15.47
N PHE A 432 25.91 2.52 14.16
CA PHE A 432 25.44 1.51 13.21
C PHE A 432 26.54 0.88 12.36
N THR A 433 27.81 1.15 12.63
CA THR A 433 28.90 0.50 11.91
C THR A 433 29.97 -0.07 12.84
N ASP A 434 30.63 -1.14 12.39
CA ASP A 434 31.83 -1.69 13.02
C ASP A 434 32.76 -2.22 11.92
N GLY A 435 33.95 -1.64 11.81
CA GLY A 435 34.83 -1.87 10.66
C GLY A 435 34.10 -1.51 9.36
N ASP A 436 33.98 -2.46 8.45
CA ASP A 436 33.27 -2.32 7.18
C ASP A 436 31.81 -2.84 7.24
N THR A 437 31.39 -3.32 8.37
CA THR A 437 30.04 -3.86 8.56
C THR A 437 29.08 -2.77 8.97
N VAL A 438 27.93 -2.72 8.33
CA VAL A 438 26.78 -1.89 8.68
C VAL A 438 25.73 -2.77 9.31
N TYR A 439 25.13 -2.29 10.40
CA TYR A 439 24.11 -3.00 11.18
C TYR A 439 22.78 -2.26 11.10
N ILE A 440 21.68 -3.00 11.04
CA ILE A 440 20.33 -2.42 11.05
C ILE A 440 19.87 -2.00 12.43
N ASN A 441 20.50 -2.54 13.48
CA ASN A 441 20.12 -2.29 14.86
C ASN A 441 21.31 -2.04 15.76
N ASN A 442 21.06 -1.35 16.88
CA ASN A 442 22.04 -1.24 17.96
C ASN A 442 21.38 -1.51 19.32
N PRO A 443 21.64 -2.66 19.94
CA PRO A 443 21.07 -3.01 21.25
C PRO A 443 21.47 -2.05 22.38
N LEU A 444 22.55 -1.28 22.25
CA LEU A 444 23.01 -0.33 23.27
C LEU A 444 22.10 0.89 23.44
N ARG A 445 21.08 1.07 22.59
CA ARG A 445 20.07 2.11 22.79
C ARG A 445 19.36 1.99 24.12
N ILE A 446 19.07 0.77 24.55
CA ILE A 446 18.35 0.52 25.80
C ILE A 446 19.29 0.51 26.98
N SER A 447 19.03 1.36 27.98
CA SER A 447 19.60 1.22 29.32
C SER A 447 18.79 0.20 30.13
N ASP A 448 19.40 -0.35 31.19
CA ASP A 448 18.68 -1.26 32.11
C ASP A 448 17.44 -0.61 32.74
N ALA A 449 17.45 0.72 32.88
CA ALA A 449 16.32 1.49 33.40
C ALA A 449 15.15 1.58 32.40
N ASP A 450 15.43 1.48 31.11
CA ASP A 450 14.46 1.66 30.03
C ASP A 450 13.93 0.32 29.48
N THR A 451 14.31 -0.81 30.10
CA THR A 451 13.86 -2.13 29.65
C THR A 451 12.35 -2.28 29.88
N PRO A 452 11.53 -2.42 28.84
CA PRO A 452 10.09 -2.48 28.99
C PRO A 452 9.64 -3.74 29.75
N ALA A 453 8.54 -3.61 30.49
CA ALA A 453 7.92 -4.74 31.21
C ALA A 453 7.41 -5.85 30.27
N CYS A 454 7.19 -5.51 29.01
CA CYS A 454 6.72 -6.42 27.96
C CYS A 454 7.51 -6.15 26.68
N ARG A 455 7.92 -7.21 26.00
CA ARG A 455 8.64 -7.14 24.73
C ARG A 455 8.06 -8.07 23.71
N HIS A 456 7.84 -7.56 22.51
CA HIS A 456 7.53 -8.40 21.37
C HIS A 456 8.79 -9.16 20.92
N GLY A 457 8.69 -10.48 20.76
CA GLY A 457 9.83 -11.29 20.38
C GLY A 457 9.51 -12.77 20.21
N VAL A 458 10.47 -13.52 19.68
CA VAL A 458 10.35 -14.97 19.50
C VAL A 458 10.66 -15.69 20.81
N CYS A 459 9.74 -16.51 21.27
CA CYS A 459 10.01 -17.42 22.38
C CYS A 459 10.87 -18.60 21.92
N HIS A 460 12.04 -18.78 22.52
CA HIS A 460 12.92 -19.91 22.21
C HIS A 460 12.31 -21.27 22.60
N GLY A 461 11.34 -21.30 23.53
CA GLY A 461 10.70 -22.55 23.96
C GLY A 461 9.61 -23.06 23.01
N CYS A 462 8.86 -22.17 22.37
CA CYS A 462 7.76 -22.56 21.48
C CYS A 462 7.85 -21.94 20.07
N SER A 463 8.90 -21.20 19.78
CA SER A 463 9.17 -20.54 18.48
C SER A 463 8.04 -19.61 18.01
N ARG A 464 7.19 -19.12 18.91
CA ARG A 464 6.12 -18.17 18.59
C ARG A 464 6.59 -16.74 18.81
N MET A 465 6.25 -15.89 17.88
CA MET A 465 6.31 -14.44 18.06
C MET A 465 5.18 -14.03 19.02
N THR A 466 5.51 -13.36 20.11
CA THR A 466 4.53 -12.96 21.14
C THR A 466 5.11 -11.86 22.03
N ASN A 467 4.25 -11.21 22.80
CA ASN A 467 4.68 -10.26 23.82
C ASN A 467 5.24 -11.01 25.04
N LEU A 468 6.55 -11.04 25.14
CA LEU A 468 7.26 -11.66 26.26
C LEU A 468 7.20 -10.73 27.48
N LEU A 469 6.79 -11.27 28.64
CA LEU A 469 6.66 -10.51 29.89
C LEU A 469 7.98 -10.57 30.68
N ARG A 470 8.51 -9.43 31.06
CA ARG A 470 9.71 -9.37 31.90
C ARG A 470 9.41 -9.95 33.30
N THR A 471 10.28 -10.86 33.77
CA THR A 471 10.21 -11.38 35.13
C THR A 471 11.00 -10.49 36.08
N PRO A 472 10.70 -10.51 37.40
CA PRO A 472 11.47 -9.77 38.40
C PRO A 472 12.96 -10.13 38.43
N GLU A 473 13.30 -11.35 38.01
CA GLU A 473 14.67 -11.85 37.97
C GLU A 473 15.45 -11.44 36.72
N GLY A 474 14.84 -10.61 35.83
CA GLY A 474 15.48 -10.11 34.61
C GLY A 474 15.37 -11.02 33.39
N GLY A 475 14.63 -12.13 33.46
CA GLY A 475 14.26 -12.98 32.33
C GLY A 475 12.93 -12.56 31.70
N TYR A 476 12.44 -13.38 30.76
CA TYR A 476 11.15 -13.19 30.10
C TYR A 476 10.28 -14.44 30.21
N LEU A 477 9.00 -14.25 30.41
CA LEU A 477 7.97 -15.29 30.41
C LEU A 477 7.17 -15.22 29.10
N CYS A 478 7.05 -16.35 28.43
CA CYS A 478 6.21 -16.46 27.26
C CYS A 478 4.74 -16.74 27.66
N PRO A 479 3.77 -15.88 27.31
CA PRO A 479 2.37 -16.13 27.66
C PRO A 479 1.74 -17.27 26.85
N SER A 480 2.38 -17.71 25.77
CA SER A 480 1.87 -18.80 24.94
C SER A 480 2.23 -20.19 25.45
N CYS A 481 3.44 -20.38 26.00
CA CYS A 481 3.89 -21.68 26.49
C CYS A 481 4.23 -21.67 27.99
N TYR A 482 4.15 -20.51 28.66
CA TYR A 482 4.52 -20.28 30.05
C TYR A 482 5.98 -20.63 30.37
N GLY A 483 6.80 -20.83 29.33
CA GLY A 483 8.23 -21.09 29.49
C GLY A 483 8.98 -19.83 29.87
N LYS A 484 9.91 -19.94 30.82
CA LYS A 484 10.92 -18.91 31.07
C LYS A 484 11.90 -18.96 29.90
N THR A 485 12.03 -17.87 29.17
CA THR A 485 13.12 -17.73 28.20
C THR A 485 14.23 -16.94 28.88
N SER A 486 15.46 -17.42 28.76
CA SER A 486 16.65 -16.61 28.98
C SER A 486 16.55 -15.38 28.12
N ALA A 487 17.13 -14.26 28.54
CA ALA A 487 17.04 -13.00 27.80
C ALA A 487 17.01 -13.26 26.29
N PRO A 488 15.96 -12.84 25.61
CA PRO A 488 15.90 -13.03 24.17
C PRO A 488 17.16 -12.42 23.57
N VAL A 489 17.56 -12.93 22.41
CA VAL A 489 18.78 -12.58 21.67
C VAL A 489 18.74 -11.13 21.16
N PHE A 490 18.27 -10.20 21.98
CA PHE A 490 18.17 -8.77 21.66
C PHE A 490 19.50 -8.03 21.75
N ASN A 491 20.56 -8.71 22.16
CA ASN A 491 21.90 -8.14 22.26
C ASN A 491 22.73 -8.32 20.99
N GLU A 492 22.19 -9.02 20.00
CA GLU A 492 22.89 -9.21 18.74
C GLU A 492 22.65 -8.04 17.79
N ARG A 493 23.72 -7.65 17.10
CA ARG A 493 23.65 -6.76 15.97
C ARG A 493 23.40 -7.59 14.71
N TYR A 494 22.44 -7.15 13.91
CA TYR A 494 22.14 -7.79 12.62
C TYR A 494 22.73 -6.95 11.50
N SER A 495 23.67 -7.54 10.78
CA SER A 495 24.13 -6.93 9.53
C SER A 495 23.03 -7.07 8.49
N THR A 496 22.71 -6.02 7.84
CA THR A 496 21.84 -6.02 6.67
C THR A 496 22.20 -4.87 5.79
N ASP A 497 21.71 -4.98 4.66
CA ASP A 497 22.10 -4.14 3.56
C ASP A 497 20.93 -3.28 3.07
N CYS A 498 19.66 -3.70 3.30
CA CYS A 498 18.49 -3.02 2.76
C CYS A 498 18.21 -1.65 3.41
N ALA A 499 18.55 -1.45 4.66
CA ALA A 499 18.28 -0.19 5.37
C ALA A 499 18.95 1.03 4.72
N ILE A 500 20.08 0.81 4.06
CA ILE A 500 20.83 1.87 3.35
C ILE A 500 20.02 2.38 2.16
N TRP A 501 19.34 1.49 1.44
CA TRP A 501 18.53 1.86 0.29
C TRP A 501 17.37 2.74 0.68
N MET A 502 16.74 2.46 1.84
CA MET A 502 15.63 3.26 2.31
C MET A 502 16.04 4.69 2.66
N SER A 503 17.22 4.89 3.24
CA SER A 503 17.70 6.24 3.55
C SER A 503 17.89 7.07 2.28
N ALA A 504 18.36 6.48 1.19
CA ALA A 504 18.46 7.15 -0.10
C ALA A 504 17.10 7.37 -0.76
N PHE A 505 16.21 6.39 -0.70
CA PHE A 505 14.85 6.51 -1.22
C PHE A 505 14.07 7.63 -0.51
N ALA A 506 14.27 7.78 0.79
CA ALA A 506 13.69 8.86 1.58
C ALA A 506 14.42 10.22 1.42
N GLY A 507 15.44 10.30 0.58
CA GLY A 507 16.20 11.52 0.37
C GLY A 507 17.15 11.90 1.52
N CYS A 508 17.49 10.94 2.38
CA CYS A 508 18.39 11.13 3.50
C CYS A 508 19.84 10.90 3.03
N SER A 509 20.64 11.94 2.98
CA SER A 509 21.98 11.94 2.36
C SER A 509 23.09 11.23 3.17
N LEU A 510 22.76 10.21 3.94
CA LEU A 510 23.74 9.42 4.70
C LEU A 510 24.70 8.64 3.79
N LEU A 511 24.38 8.47 2.52
CA LEU A 511 25.23 7.87 1.50
C LEU A 511 26.47 8.73 1.12
N SER A 512 26.56 9.96 1.60
CA SER A 512 27.79 10.77 1.46
C SER A 512 28.97 10.23 2.27
N VAL A 513 28.72 9.30 3.19
CA VAL A 513 29.77 8.61 3.93
C VAL A 513 30.28 7.44 3.10
N ASP A 514 31.56 7.42 2.72
CA ASP A 514 32.16 6.40 1.84
C ASP A 514 31.84 4.97 2.29
N ARG A 515 31.90 4.72 3.59
CA ARG A 515 31.59 3.41 4.19
C ARG A 515 30.16 2.95 3.90
N MET A 516 29.19 3.86 3.94
CA MET A 516 27.79 3.56 3.64
C MET A 516 27.62 3.29 2.14
N LYS A 517 28.35 4.01 1.30
CA LYS A 517 28.36 3.76 -0.14
C LYS A 517 28.97 2.39 -0.47
N ASP A 518 30.07 2.02 0.16
CA ASP A 518 30.69 0.70 -0.02
C ASP A 518 29.77 -0.43 0.45
N ALA A 519 29.07 -0.24 1.57
CA ALA A 519 28.08 -1.19 2.04
C ALA A 519 26.93 -1.33 1.03
N LEU A 520 26.39 -0.23 0.51
CA LEU A 520 25.38 -0.25 -0.56
C LEU A 520 25.86 -1.06 -1.77
N MET A 521 27.07 -0.81 -2.25
CA MET A 521 27.59 -1.52 -3.43
C MET A 521 27.78 -3.01 -3.19
N ARG A 522 28.12 -3.42 -1.96
CA ARG A 522 28.14 -4.85 -1.61
C ARG A 522 26.75 -5.47 -1.68
N THR A 523 25.73 -4.78 -1.17
CA THR A 523 24.35 -5.25 -1.26
C THR A 523 23.82 -5.35 -2.67
N VAL A 524 24.13 -4.38 -3.50
CA VAL A 524 23.78 -4.41 -4.93
C VAL A 524 24.38 -5.65 -5.60
N THR A 525 25.65 -5.97 -5.29
CA THR A 525 26.29 -7.18 -5.80
C THR A 525 25.58 -8.44 -5.30
N GLN A 526 25.24 -8.50 -4.01
CA GLN A 526 24.52 -9.64 -3.45
C GLN A 526 23.09 -9.78 -4.04
N ALA A 527 22.37 -8.67 -4.21
CA ALA A 527 21.05 -8.68 -4.83
C ALA A 527 21.11 -9.21 -6.27
N ARG A 528 22.13 -8.79 -7.03
CA ARG A 528 22.39 -9.29 -8.37
C ARG A 528 22.70 -10.78 -8.38
N ASP A 529 23.61 -11.24 -7.51
CA ASP A 529 23.95 -12.65 -7.38
C ASP A 529 22.75 -13.51 -6.95
N ASN A 530 21.92 -12.98 -6.07
CA ASN A 530 20.76 -13.68 -5.52
C ASN A 530 19.60 -13.78 -6.53
N HIS A 531 19.32 -12.73 -7.28
CA HIS A 531 18.20 -12.71 -8.21
C HIS A 531 18.53 -13.37 -9.54
N PHE A 532 19.71 -13.09 -10.08
CA PHE A 532 20.13 -13.55 -11.40
C PHE A 532 20.91 -14.87 -11.33
N GLY A 533 21.28 -15.32 -10.13
CA GLY A 533 21.98 -16.59 -9.93
C GLY A 533 21.00 -17.76 -9.77
N GLU A 534 21.26 -18.85 -10.47
CA GLU A 534 20.51 -20.12 -10.35
C GLU A 534 20.54 -20.73 -8.93
N THR A 535 21.30 -20.14 -8.00
CA THR A 535 21.69 -20.76 -6.74
C THR A 535 20.94 -20.25 -5.51
N ASN A 536 20.14 -19.19 -5.61
CA ASN A 536 19.40 -18.70 -4.44
C ASN A 536 17.89 -19.00 -4.52
N PRO A 537 17.40 -19.96 -3.72
CA PRO A 537 15.98 -20.25 -3.59
C PRO A 537 15.26 -19.20 -2.71
N GLY A 538 15.83 -18.01 -2.51
CA GLY A 538 15.33 -16.99 -1.63
C GLY A 538 14.02 -16.36 -2.10
N ASN A 539 13.23 -15.89 -1.14
CA ASN A 539 12.13 -14.99 -1.40
C ASN A 539 12.67 -13.57 -1.57
N THR A 540 12.24 -12.87 -2.60
CA THR A 540 12.46 -11.43 -2.77
C THR A 540 11.15 -10.69 -2.59
N VAL A 541 11.23 -9.47 -2.05
CA VAL A 541 10.05 -8.59 -1.96
C VAL A 541 9.88 -7.82 -3.26
N GLY A 542 8.62 -7.60 -3.63
CA GLY A 542 8.29 -7.07 -4.96
C GLY A 542 8.77 -5.65 -5.26
N TYR A 543 9.25 -4.91 -4.27
CA TYR A 543 9.78 -3.55 -4.40
C TYR A 543 11.32 -3.46 -4.37
N GLU A 544 12.02 -4.54 -4.04
CA GLU A 544 13.45 -4.50 -3.70
C GLU A 544 14.29 -3.88 -4.81
N TYR A 545 14.09 -4.32 -6.04
CA TYR A 545 14.87 -3.79 -7.18
C TYR A 545 14.51 -2.36 -7.53
N GLY A 546 13.25 -1.96 -7.31
CA GLY A 546 12.82 -0.57 -7.47
C GLY A 546 13.55 0.38 -6.54
N ILE A 547 13.71 0.02 -5.26
CA ILE A 547 14.48 0.79 -4.28
C ILE A 547 15.97 0.82 -4.65
N ILE A 548 16.54 -0.32 -5.04
CA ILE A 548 17.95 -0.39 -5.47
C ILE A 548 18.18 0.53 -6.67
N LEU A 549 17.37 0.42 -7.69
CA LEU A 549 17.51 1.19 -8.92
C LEU A 549 17.36 2.70 -8.67
N TYR A 550 16.40 3.09 -7.81
CA TYR A 550 16.23 4.47 -7.36
C TYR A 550 17.48 4.98 -6.64
N THR A 551 18.02 4.19 -5.72
CA THR A 551 19.20 4.54 -4.93
C THR A 551 20.44 4.70 -5.84
N LEU A 552 20.65 3.76 -6.77
CA LEU A 552 21.75 3.85 -7.75
C LEU A 552 21.63 5.12 -8.59
N ALA A 553 20.43 5.44 -9.08
CA ALA A 553 20.18 6.67 -9.84
C ALA A 553 20.43 7.95 -9.03
N SER A 554 20.30 7.87 -7.70
CA SER A 554 20.52 9.02 -6.80
C SER A 554 21.98 9.22 -6.39
N CYS A 555 22.83 8.18 -6.43
CA CYS A 555 24.18 8.21 -5.87
C CYS A 555 25.32 7.97 -6.90
N LEU A 556 25.00 7.46 -8.08
CA LEU A 556 25.99 7.20 -9.13
C LEU A 556 26.00 8.30 -10.21
N SER A 557 27.11 8.40 -10.90
CA SER A 557 27.20 9.27 -12.08
C SER A 557 26.37 8.68 -13.25
N PRO A 558 25.83 9.51 -14.15
CA PRO A 558 25.08 9.03 -15.31
C PRO A 558 25.88 8.06 -16.20
N GLU A 559 27.23 8.17 -16.21
CA GLU A 559 28.10 7.31 -16.99
C GLU A 559 28.21 5.89 -16.41
N ASP A 560 28.03 5.72 -15.10
CA ASP A 560 28.13 4.43 -14.41
C ASP A 560 26.80 3.66 -14.43
N LEU A 561 25.68 4.35 -14.52
CA LEU A 561 24.35 3.77 -14.43
C LEU A 561 24.02 2.71 -15.50
N PRO A 562 24.48 2.81 -16.76
CA PRO A 562 24.20 1.79 -17.78
C PRO A 562 24.63 0.36 -17.39
N SER A 563 25.63 0.22 -16.50
CA SER A 563 26.08 -1.09 -16.00
C SER A 563 25.08 -1.79 -15.06
N TYR A 564 23.99 -1.10 -14.69
CA TYR A 564 22.91 -1.61 -13.82
C TYR A 564 21.57 -1.73 -14.55
N ARG A 565 21.59 -1.77 -15.89
CA ARG A 565 20.40 -1.96 -16.70
C ARG A 565 19.72 -3.32 -16.44
N ASP A 566 20.46 -4.32 -16.01
CA ASP A 566 19.97 -5.62 -15.61
C ASP A 566 18.90 -5.55 -14.48
N PHE A 567 19.03 -4.59 -13.55
CA PHE A 567 17.98 -4.35 -12.54
C PHE A 567 16.70 -3.79 -13.16
N LEU A 568 16.81 -2.87 -14.12
CA LEU A 568 15.64 -2.39 -14.86
C LEU A 568 14.95 -3.52 -15.59
N GLU A 569 15.72 -4.37 -16.28
CA GLU A 569 15.19 -5.51 -17.03
C GLU A 569 14.50 -6.51 -16.09
N ALA A 570 15.10 -6.82 -14.92
CA ALA A 570 14.49 -7.68 -13.92
C ALA A 570 13.16 -7.12 -13.39
N ILE A 571 13.11 -5.82 -13.07
CA ILE A 571 11.86 -5.19 -12.65
C ILE A 571 10.78 -5.32 -13.73
N LEU A 572 11.13 -5.13 -14.99
CA LEU A 572 10.19 -5.22 -16.10
C LEU A 572 9.74 -6.67 -16.36
N ASP A 573 10.61 -7.64 -16.18
CA ASP A 573 10.31 -9.07 -16.35
C ASP A 573 9.46 -9.62 -15.18
N ASP A 574 9.60 -9.06 -13.98
CA ASP A 574 8.83 -9.45 -12.79
C ASP A 574 7.37 -8.93 -12.81
N ARG A 575 6.98 -8.14 -13.79
CA ARG A 575 5.59 -7.69 -13.94
C ARG A 575 4.65 -8.88 -14.08
N VAL A 576 3.58 -8.83 -13.31
CA VAL A 576 2.49 -9.81 -13.35
C VAL A 576 1.20 -9.10 -13.74
N THR A 577 0.15 -9.80 -13.80
CA THR A 577 -1.23 -9.36 -13.91
C THR A 577 -1.45 -7.89 -14.25
N GLY A 578 -1.79 -7.59 -15.49
CA GLY A 578 -2.08 -6.23 -15.93
C GLY A 578 -0.90 -5.26 -15.84
N SER A 579 0.34 -5.78 -15.84
CA SER A 579 1.61 -5.02 -15.81
C SER A 579 1.96 -4.36 -14.47
N VAL A 580 1.55 -4.94 -13.35
CA VAL A 580 1.89 -4.52 -11.98
C VAL A 580 2.64 -5.62 -11.24
N TRP A 581 3.01 -5.38 -9.98
CA TRP A 581 3.80 -6.29 -9.17
C TRP A 581 3.00 -6.85 -7.99
N THR A 582 3.49 -8.00 -7.48
CA THR A 582 2.99 -8.67 -6.28
C THR A 582 3.95 -8.45 -5.11
N GLU A 583 3.54 -8.83 -3.89
CA GLU A 583 4.29 -8.60 -2.67
C GLU A 583 5.59 -9.43 -2.60
N TYR A 584 5.53 -10.72 -2.96
CA TYR A 584 6.67 -11.63 -2.86
C TYR A 584 6.89 -12.45 -4.13
N TYR A 585 8.16 -12.67 -4.41
CA TYR A 585 8.63 -13.56 -5.46
C TYR A 585 9.46 -14.69 -4.85
N ARG A 586 9.36 -15.86 -5.45
CA ARG A 586 10.19 -17.00 -5.13
C ARG A 586 10.80 -17.55 -6.41
N ASN A 587 12.12 -17.55 -6.50
CA ASN A 587 12.84 -17.94 -7.71
C ASN A 587 12.38 -17.16 -8.97
N GLY A 588 12.21 -15.86 -8.85
CA GLY A 588 11.73 -14.98 -9.94
C GLY A 588 10.28 -15.20 -10.37
N LYS A 589 9.47 -15.90 -9.58
CA LYS A 589 8.03 -16.10 -9.84
C LYS A 589 7.20 -15.61 -8.67
N PRO A 590 6.00 -15.10 -8.92
CA PRO A 590 5.06 -14.76 -7.84
C PRO A 590 4.86 -15.93 -6.89
N SER A 591 4.96 -15.68 -5.59
CA SER A 591 4.71 -16.71 -4.57
C SER A 591 3.20 -16.93 -4.44
N GLU A 592 2.75 -18.19 -4.28
CA GLU A 592 1.34 -18.52 -4.08
C GLU A 592 0.73 -17.87 -2.83
N ALA A 593 1.55 -17.56 -1.82
CA ALA A 593 1.12 -16.88 -0.60
C ALA A 593 1.19 -15.36 -0.70
N SER A 594 1.63 -14.84 -1.84
CA SER A 594 1.82 -13.40 -2.06
C SER A 594 0.49 -12.68 -2.21
N CYS A 595 0.39 -11.47 -1.65
CA CYS A 595 -0.70 -10.57 -1.96
C CYS A 595 -0.54 -10.05 -3.39
N PRO A 596 -1.46 -10.37 -4.31
CA PRO A 596 -1.36 -9.92 -5.68
C PRO A 596 -1.75 -8.44 -5.81
N TYR A 597 -1.40 -7.83 -6.96
CA TYR A 597 -1.84 -6.50 -7.36
C TYR A 597 -1.54 -5.41 -6.30
N ARG A 598 -0.28 -5.32 -5.91
CA ARG A 598 0.16 -4.45 -4.82
C ARG A 598 0.38 -3.00 -5.27
N PRO A 599 -0.21 -2.00 -4.60
CA PRO A 599 -0.06 -0.61 -5.01
C PRO A 599 1.32 -0.05 -4.68
N TRP A 600 1.87 -0.30 -3.49
CA TRP A 600 3.12 0.31 -3.09
C TRP A 600 4.36 -0.32 -3.75
N GLU A 601 4.37 -1.63 -4.00
CA GLU A 601 5.40 -2.27 -4.81
C GLU A 601 5.41 -1.69 -6.23
N SER A 602 4.23 -1.51 -6.80
CA SER A 602 4.08 -0.89 -8.13
C SER A 602 4.56 0.56 -8.14
N ALA A 603 4.26 1.32 -7.09
CA ALA A 603 4.71 2.70 -6.92
C ALA A 603 6.23 2.81 -6.82
N ILE A 604 6.87 1.99 -5.97
CA ILE A 604 8.31 2.03 -5.74
C ILE A 604 9.08 1.58 -6.98
N ASN A 605 8.64 0.51 -7.64
CA ASN A 605 9.24 0.07 -8.89
C ASN A 605 9.15 1.15 -9.97
N LEU A 606 8.01 1.81 -10.09
CA LEU A 606 7.86 2.94 -11.00
C LEU A 606 8.81 4.10 -10.65
N CYS A 607 8.96 4.45 -9.36
CA CYS A 607 9.91 5.46 -8.91
C CYS A 607 11.35 5.10 -9.32
N GLY A 608 11.77 3.85 -9.14
CA GLY A 608 13.07 3.35 -9.55
C GLY A 608 13.29 3.44 -11.06
N ILE A 609 12.30 2.98 -11.84
CA ILE A 609 12.33 3.05 -13.31
C ILE A 609 12.46 4.51 -13.78
N ILE A 610 11.60 5.41 -13.30
CA ILE A 610 11.62 6.82 -13.70
C ILE A 610 12.93 7.50 -13.31
N ALA A 611 13.43 7.27 -12.09
CA ALA A 611 14.69 7.84 -11.62
C ALA A 611 15.87 7.39 -12.49
N TYR A 612 15.96 6.09 -12.76
CA TYR A 612 17.03 5.53 -13.58
C TYR A 612 16.98 6.05 -15.03
N LEU A 613 15.82 6.02 -15.65
CA LEU A 613 15.67 6.47 -17.03
C LEU A 613 15.92 7.97 -17.19
N ASN A 614 15.48 8.80 -16.24
CA ASN A 614 15.79 10.24 -16.25
C ASN A 614 17.29 10.50 -16.07
N ALA A 615 17.97 9.75 -15.21
CA ALA A 615 19.40 9.92 -14.96
C ALA A 615 20.27 9.42 -16.14
N THR A 616 19.81 8.41 -16.87
CA THR A 616 20.53 7.86 -18.04
C THR A 616 20.13 8.55 -19.36
N HIS A 617 18.97 9.23 -19.38
CA HIS A 617 18.53 9.98 -20.55
C HIS A 617 19.35 11.27 -20.65
N LYS A 618 20.34 11.24 -21.54
CA LYS A 618 21.04 12.49 -21.91
C LYS A 618 20.06 13.28 -22.76
N GLY A 619 19.42 14.29 -22.16
CA GLY A 619 18.57 15.20 -22.90
C GLY A 619 19.38 15.82 -24.05
N ASP A 620 18.80 15.80 -25.23
CA ASP A 620 19.24 16.56 -26.39
C ASP A 620 19.15 18.06 -26.12
#